data_222eda4585eebc7b090ba66e78e42d18
#
_entry.id   222eda4585eebc7b090ba66e78e42d18
#
_cell.length_a   1.000
_cell.length_b   1.000
_cell.length_c   1.000
_cell.angle_alpha   90.00
_cell.angle_beta   90.00
_cell.angle_gamma   90.00
#
_symmetry.space_group_name_H-M   'P 1'
#
loop_
_entity.id
_entity.type
_entity.pdbx_description
1 polymer ?
#
loop_
_entity_poly.entity_id
_entity_poly.type
_entity_poly.pdbx_seq_one_letter_code
_entity_poly.pdbx_strand_id
1 'polypeptide(L)'
;MPSGLLDQRNFEHYLVQLGVVREGGGVMISETLDGALEWMEERILEIEGVGRPDEEMILGPTDFDLFRGFDETTLEALKQFLVERPLRPDEFVFRQGDEGDEIFLVRRGAVRIMLPLERGKFHHLATIGRGDFFGELAFLDRGQRSANAVAKGRTDLYVLSRSRLNELSHLNAQFGVQIFARLAHVIALRLRQADAELRMLQDR
;
A
#
# COMPACT_ATOMS: atom_id res chain seq x y z
N MET A 1 15.45 -33.40 30.06
CA MET A 1 15.55 -33.14 28.63
C MET A 1 15.41 -31.65 28.39
N PRO A 2 16.45 -30.89 28.07
CA PRO A 2 16.29 -29.47 27.79
C PRO A 2 15.81 -29.35 26.34
N SER A 3 14.58 -28.92 26.13
CA SER A 3 14.06 -28.45 24.87
C SER A 3 14.72 -27.12 24.56
N GLY A 4 15.84 -27.17 23.85
CA GLY A 4 16.51 -25.98 23.31
C GLY A 4 15.68 -25.40 22.19
N LEU A 5 14.85 -24.45 22.49
CA LEU A 5 14.48 -23.41 21.53
C LEU A 5 15.79 -22.67 21.20
N LEU A 6 16.35 -22.98 20.05
CA LEU A 6 17.41 -22.17 19.43
C LEU A 6 16.81 -20.76 19.35
N ASP A 7 17.35 -19.86 20.18
CA ASP A 7 16.98 -18.45 20.15
C ASP A 7 17.21 -17.95 18.73
N GLN A 8 16.18 -17.39 18.10
CA GLN A 8 16.18 -16.97 16.70
C GLN A 8 17.42 -16.11 16.37
N ARG A 9 17.87 -15.27 17.31
CA ARG A 9 19.10 -14.46 17.22
C ARG A 9 20.38 -15.30 17.14
N ASN A 10 20.43 -16.43 17.84
CA ASN A 10 21.57 -17.34 17.80
C ASN A 10 21.66 -18.08 16.46
N PHE A 11 20.52 -18.42 15.86
CA PHE A 11 20.46 -19.10 14.57
C PHE A 11 20.87 -18.15 13.44
N GLU A 12 20.43 -16.92 13.47
CA GLU A 12 20.82 -15.87 12.52
C GLU A 12 22.34 -15.62 12.56
N HIS A 13 22.88 -15.42 13.75
CA HIS A 13 24.30 -15.22 13.96
C HIS A 13 25.13 -16.43 13.48
N TYR A 14 24.64 -17.63 13.70
CA TYR A 14 25.27 -18.87 13.23
C TYR A 14 25.29 -18.95 11.69
N LEU A 15 24.21 -18.58 10.99
CA LEU A 15 24.16 -18.56 9.53
C LEU A 15 25.09 -17.49 8.93
N VAL A 16 25.24 -16.35 9.59
CA VAL A 16 26.20 -15.31 9.20
C VAL A 16 27.64 -15.82 9.37
N GLN A 17 27.95 -16.50 10.49
CA GLN A 17 29.27 -17.11 10.72
C GLN A 17 29.62 -18.19 9.71
N LEU A 18 28.64 -18.97 9.26
CA LEU A 18 28.83 -19.97 8.22
C LEU A 18 28.97 -19.36 6.81
N GLY A 19 28.80 -18.03 6.68
CA GLY A 19 28.86 -17.34 5.39
C GLY A 19 27.68 -17.67 4.45
N VAL A 20 26.61 -18.26 4.98
CA VAL A 20 25.38 -18.51 4.25
C VAL A 20 24.62 -17.22 4.00
N VAL A 21 24.61 -16.33 5.00
CA VAL A 21 24.05 -14.97 4.91
C VAL A 21 25.21 -13.99 4.75
N ARG A 22 25.21 -13.24 3.64
CA ARG A 22 26.21 -12.21 3.33
C ARG A 22 25.48 -10.95 2.87
N GLU A 23 26.04 -9.77 3.16
CA GLU A 23 25.57 -8.50 2.55
C GLU A 23 25.66 -8.62 1.02
N GLY A 24 24.52 -8.39 0.32
CA GLY A 24 24.42 -8.57 -1.13
C GLY A 24 24.33 -10.03 -1.59
N GLY A 25 24.23 -11.01 -0.69
CA GLY A 25 24.03 -12.42 -0.99
C GLY A 25 22.58 -12.76 -1.33
N GLY A 26 22.39 -13.87 -2.07
CA GLY A 26 21.05 -14.36 -2.48
C GLY A 26 20.24 -15.04 -1.37
N VAL A 27 20.52 -14.79 -0.09
CA VAL A 27 19.84 -15.39 1.07
C VAL A 27 19.36 -14.30 2.01
N MET A 28 18.09 -14.31 2.32
CA MET A 28 17.44 -13.45 3.31
C MET A 28 16.82 -14.29 4.42
N ILE A 29 16.95 -13.83 5.65
CA ILE A 29 16.21 -14.37 6.79
C ILE A 29 15.00 -13.47 7.01
N SER A 30 13.79 -14.04 6.94
CA SER A 30 12.55 -13.33 7.20
C SER A 30 11.89 -13.86 8.47
N GLU A 31 11.33 -12.97 9.27
CA GLU A 31 10.54 -13.35 10.44
C GLU A 31 9.15 -13.89 10.08
N THR A 32 8.69 -13.63 8.86
CA THR A 32 7.36 -14.02 8.37
C THR A 32 7.44 -14.69 7.01
N LEU A 33 6.51 -15.59 6.73
CA LEU A 33 6.38 -16.21 5.41
C LEU A 33 6.08 -15.17 4.34
N ASP A 34 5.22 -14.20 4.65
CA ASP A 34 4.83 -13.14 3.71
C ASP A 34 6.04 -12.27 3.32
N GLY A 35 6.88 -11.90 4.29
CA GLY A 35 8.11 -11.16 4.01
C GLY A 35 9.12 -11.97 3.19
N ALA A 36 9.16 -13.30 3.38
CA ALA A 36 10.00 -14.17 2.56
C ALA A 36 9.48 -14.27 1.13
N LEU A 37 8.17 -14.41 0.95
CA LEU A 37 7.52 -14.46 -0.37
C LEU A 37 7.69 -13.14 -1.12
N GLU A 38 7.45 -12.01 -0.47
CA GLU A 38 7.64 -10.67 -1.05
C GLU A 38 9.08 -10.49 -1.56
N TRP A 39 10.07 -10.86 -0.74
CA TRP A 39 11.47 -10.80 -1.14
C TRP A 39 11.79 -11.74 -2.31
N MET A 40 11.23 -12.95 -2.32
CA MET A 40 11.41 -13.89 -3.44
C MET A 40 10.81 -13.34 -4.73
N GLU A 41 9.61 -12.77 -4.68
CA GLU A 41 8.96 -12.14 -5.84
C GLU A 41 9.80 -10.99 -6.38
N GLU A 42 10.30 -10.10 -5.51
CA GLU A 42 11.20 -9.02 -5.91
C GLU A 42 12.47 -9.55 -6.58
N ARG A 43 13.06 -10.60 -5.99
CA ARG A 43 14.28 -11.18 -6.53
C ARG A 43 14.09 -11.86 -7.88
N ILE A 44 12.94 -12.53 -8.07
CA ILE A 44 12.58 -13.12 -9.37
C ILE A 44 12.42 -12.02 -10.42
N LEU A 45 11.72 -10.93 -10.10
CA LEU A 45 11.53 -9.79 -11.00
C LEU A 45 12.86 -9.12 -11.38
N GLU A 46 13.80 -8.98 -10.43
CA GLU A 46 15.15 -8.49 -10.70
C GLU A 46 15.95 -9.42 -11.65
N ILE A 47 15.90 -10.74 -11.40
CA ILE A 47 16.65 -11.74 -12.19
C ILE A 47 16.11 -11.85 -13.61
N GLU A 48 14.78 -11.82 -13.77
CA GLU A 48 14.11 -11.89 -15.08
C GLU A 48 14.27 -10.59 -15.88
N GLY A 49 14.92 -9.58 -15.31
CA GLY A 49 15.08 -8.27 -15.96
C GLY A 49 13.73 -7.57 -16.21
N VAL A 50 12.67 -8.03 -15.52
CA VAL A 50 11.36 -7.38 -15.48
C VAL A 50 11.43 -6.22 -14.49
N GLY A 51 12.54 -5.49 -14.48
CA GLY A 51 12.59 -4.13 -13.96
C GLY A 51 11.60 -3.35 -14.82
N ARG A 52 10.47 -3.00 -14.22
CA ARG A 52 9.38 -2.33 -14.93
C ARG A 52 9.90 -0.97 -15.37
N PRO A 53 10.20 -0.77 -16.69
CA PRO A 53 10.58 0.57 -17.19
C PRO A 53 9.54 1.62 -16.85
N ASP A 54 8.31 1.15 -16.59
CA ASP A 54 7.17 1.97 -16.18
C ASP A 54 7.21 2.42 -14.71
N GLU A 55 8.00 1.81 -13.83
CA GLU A 55 8.03 2.21 -12.40
C GLU A 55 8.64 3.60 -12.17
N GLU A 56 9.47 4.07 -13.08
CA GLU A 56 10.01 5.43 -13.04
C GLU A 56 9.03 6.49 -13.57
N MET A 57 8.06 6.10 -14.39
CA MET A 57 7.09 7.04 -14.95
C MET A 57 6.04 7.42 -13.91
N ILE A 58 5.96 8.72 -13.63
CA ILE A 58 4.99 9.27 -12.67
C ILE A 58 3.62 9.37 -13.34
N LEU A 59 2.60 8.69 -12.77
CA LEU A 59 1.24 8.72 -13.28
C LEU A 59 0.60 10.10 -13.15
N GLY A 60 -0.13 10.49 -14.19
CA GLY A 60 -1.08 11.58 -14.15
C GLY A 60 -2.49 11.13 -13.73
N PRO A 61 -3.45 12.06 -13.52
CA PRO A 61 -4.80 11.70 -13.11
C PRO A 61 -5.53 10.78 -14.09
N THR A 62 -5.24 10.88 -15.39
CA THR A 62 -5.85 10.07 -16.46
C THR A 62 -5.49 8.59 -16.38
N ASP A 63 -4.39 8.26 -15.69
CA ASP A 63 -3.84 6.91 -15.63
C ASP A 63 -4.48 6.07 -14.50
N PHE A 64 -5.30 6.70 -13.64
CA PHE A 64 -5.96 6.01 -12.54
C PHE A 64 -7.33 5.50 -12.94
N ASP A 65 -7.59 4.22 -12.67
CA ASP A 65 -8.91 3.61 -12.88
C ASP A 65 -10.03 4.33 -12.11
N LEU A 66 -9.68 4.95 -10.99
CA LEU A 66 -10.60 5.76 -10.19
C LEU A 66 -11.18 6.94 -11.01
N PHE A 67 -10.45 7.43 -11.99
CA PHE A 67 -10.87 8.57 -12.83
C PHE A 67 -11.19 8.18 -14.27
N ARG A 68 -11.21 6.89 -14.59
CA ARG A 68 -11.49 6.40 -15.95
C ARG A 68 -12.87 6.86 -16.44
N GLY A 69 -12.93 7.36 -17.69
CA GLY A 69 -14.16 7.75 -18.35
C GLY A 69 -14.74 9.11 -17.93
N PHE A 70 -13.99 9.90 -17.16
CA PHE A 70 -14.28 11.32 -17.05
C PHE A 70 -13.77 12.05 -18.29
N ASP A 71 -14.49 13.10 -18.68
CA ASP A 71 -14.07 13.97 -19.77
C ASP A 71 -12.83 14.80 -19.39
N GLU A 72 -12.12 15.28 -20.40
CA GLU A 72 -10.87 16.03 -20.26
C GLU A 72 -11.04 17.29 -19.39
N THR A 73 -12.17 17.98 -19.55
CA THR A 73 -12.46 19.19 -18.76
C THR A 73 -12.57 18.88 -17.26
N THR A 74 -13.26 17.79 -16.93
CA THR A 74 -13.37 17.31 -15.55
C THR A 74 -12.01 16.87 -14.97
N LEU A 75 -11.18 16.20 -15.78
CA LEU A 75 -9.84 15.78 -15.36
C LEU A 75 -8.88 16.96 -15.17
N GLU A 76 -8.95 17.98 -16.01
CA GLU A 76 -8.18 19.21 -15.82
C GLU A 76 -8.62 19.98 -14.56
N ALA A 77 -9.93 20.05 -14.30
CA ALA A 77 -10.43 20.61 -13.05
C ALA A 77 -9.94 19.80 -11.84
N LEU A 78 -9.98 18.45 -11.90
CA LEU A 78 -9.51 17.58 -10.83
C LEU A 78 -8.05 17.85 -10.45
N LYS A 79 -7.17 18.13 -11.41
CA LYS A 79 -5.75 18.44 -11.15
C LYS A 79 -5.56 19.54 -10.12
N GLN A 80 -6.44 20.55 -10.09
CA GLN A 80 -6.37 21.67 -9.16
C GLN A 80 -6.73 21.27 -7.71
N PHE A 81 -7.43 20.15 -7.55
CA PHE A 81 -7.86 19.62 -6.26
C PHE A 81 -6.92 18.52 -5.73
N LEU A 82 -6.02 18.02 -6.54
CA LEU A 82 -5.01 17.05 -6.14
C LEU A 82 -3.76 17.76 -5.60
N VAL A 83 -3.26 17.28 -4.47
CA VAL A 83 -1.97 17.72 -3.92
C VAL A 83 -0.93 16.65 -4.17
N GLU A 84 0.21 17.04 -4.72
CA GLU A 84 1.35 16.15 -4.86
C GLU A 84 2.08 16.01 -3.52
N ARG A 85 2.38 14.77 -3.13
CA ARG A 85 3.13 14.47 -1.91
C ARG A 85 4.21 13.44 -2.21
N PRO A 86 5.47 13.88 -2.41
CA PRO A 86 6.60 12.98 -2.49
C PRO A 86 6.97 12.45 -1.10
N LEU A 87 7.39 11.17 -1.02
CA LEU A 87 7.79 10.48 0.20
C LEU A 87 9.17 9.85 0.02
N ARG A 88 9.93 9.86 1.10
CA ARG A 88 11.18 9.11 1.22
C ARG A 88 10.90 7.66 1.59
N PRO A 89 11.85 6.74 1.34
CA PRO A 89 11.75 5.39 1.86
C PRO A 89 11.46 5.38 3.36
N ASP A 90 10.56 4.48 3.79
CA ASP A 90 10.12 4.27 5.17
C ASP A 90 9.42 5.47 5.84
N GLU A 91 9.07 6.50 5.07
CA GLU A 91 8.28 7.63 5.56
C GLU A 91 6.82 7.22 5.76
N PHE A 92 6.26 7.59 6.92
CA PHE A 92 4.86 7.36 7.22
C PHE A 92 3.97 8.33 6.44
N VAL A 93 2.96 7.79 5.77
CA VAL A 93 1.86 8.60 5.22
C VAL A 93 0.92 9.01 6.35
N PHE A 94 0.54 8.04 7.18
CA PHE A 94 -0.24 8.18 8.40
C PHE A 94 -0.05 6.96 9.32
N ARG A 95 -0.51 7.07 10.56
CA ARG A 95 -0.49 6.00 11.55
C ARG A 95 -1.90 5.54 11.89
N GLN A 96 -2.03 4.31 12.36
CA GLN A 96 -3.28 3.81 12.94
C GLN A 96 -3.75 4.75 14.06
N GLY A 97 -5.04 5.08 14.05
CA GLY A 97 -5.65 5.97 15.04
C GLY A 97 -5.56 7.45 14.70
N ASP A 98 -4.77 7.86 13.71
CA ASP A 98 -4.77 9.25 13.22
C ASP A 98 -6.17 9.59 12.68
N GLU A 99 -6.61 10.83 12.88
CA GLU A 99 -7.75 11.37 12.16
C GLU A 99 -7.37 11.59 10.68
N GLY A 100 -8.32 11.38 9.77
CA GLY A 100 -8.02 11.58 8.36
C GLY A 100 -9.25 11.61 7.48
N ASP A 101 -9.25 12.55 6.56
CA ASP A 101 -10.31 12.75 5.57
C ASP A 101 -9.77 12.71 4.12
N GLU A 102 -8.55 12.18 3.96
CA GLU A 102 -7.90 12.12 2.65
C GLU A 102 -7.83 10.69 2.13
N ILE A 103 -7.91 10.58 0.79
CA ILE A 103 -7.54 9.41 0.00
C ILE A 103 -6.22 9.68 -0.71
N PHE A 104 -5.40 8.66 -0.85
CA PHE A 104 -4.06 8.72 -1.43
C PHE A 104 -3.99 7.83 -2.67
N LEU A 105 -3.53 8.36 -3.79
CA LEU A 105 -3.34 7.61 -5.03
C LEU A 105 -1.83 7.49 -5.30
N VAL A 106 -1.36 6.28 -5.56
CA VAL A 106 0.07 6.01 -5.77
C VAL A 106 0.44 6.32 -7.22
N ARG A 107 1.17 7.41 -7.43
CA ARG A 107 1.66 7.84 -8.75
C ARG A 107 2.90 7.07 -9.19
N ARG A 108 3.78 6.79 -8.23
CA ARG A 108 5.02 6.04 -8.39
C ARG A 108 5.39 5.37 -7.07
N GLY A 109 6.08 4.23 -7.17
CA GLY A 109 6.49 3.46 -6.00
C GLY A 109 5.36 2.65 -5.40
N ALA A 110 5.45 2.36 -4.11
CA ALA A 110 4.48 1.56 -3.39
C ALA A 110 4.38 1.96 -1.91
N VAL A 111 3.26 1.62 -1.28
CA VAL A 111 2.98 1.88 0.13
C VAL A 111 2.59 0.57 0.82
N ARG A 112 3.26 0.25 1.91
CA ARG A 112 2.92 -0.89 2.78
C ARG A 112 1.84 -0.47 3.76
N ILE A 113 0.78 -1.26 3.84
CA ILE A 113 -0.27 -1.13 4.84
C ILE A 113 0.01 -2.16 5.94
N MET A 114 0.19 -1.68 7.16
CA MET A 114 0.65 -2.50 8.28
C MET A 114 -0.19 -2.27 9.53
N LEU A 115 -0.56 -3.36 10.18
CA LEU A 115 -1.23 -3.31 11.48
C LEU A 115 -0.18 -3.41 12.59
N PRO A 116 -0.09 -2.42 13.50
CA PRO A 116 0.81 -2.52 14.65
C PRO A 116 0.31 -3.62 15.60
N LEU A 117 1.22 -4.46 16.05
CA LEU A 117 1.00 -5.52 17.02
C LEU A 117 1.73 -5.19 18.33
N GLU A 118 1.45 -6.00 19.37
CA GLU A 118 2.19 -5.88 20.62
C GLU A 118 3.70 -6.09 20.43
N ARG A 119 4.50 -5.47 21.32
CA ARG A 119 5.97 -5.54 21.35
C ARG A 119 6.67 -4.93 20.12
N GLY A 120 6.02 -3.94 19.47
CA GLY A 120 6.63 -3.23 18.34
C GLY A 120 6.70 -4.03 17.03
N LYS A 121 6.01 -5.16 16.96
CA LYS A 121 5.86 -5.93 15.71
C LYS A 121 4.79 -5.31 14.82
N PHE A 122 4.85 -5.63 13.53
CA PHE A 122 3.85 -5.21 12.56
C PHE A 122 3.38 -6.42 11.78
N HIS A 123 2.09 -6.48 11.49
CA HIS A 123 1.52 -7.43 10.55
C HIS A 123 1.30 -6.71 9.22
N HIS A 124 1.88 -7.23 8.15
CA HIS A 124 1.69 -6.72 6.81
C HIS A 124 0.30 -7.12 6.31
N LEU A 125 -0.51 -6.13 5.93
CA LEU A 125 -1.86 -6.36 5.41
C LEU A 125 -1.86 -6.38 3.88
N ALA A 126 -1.20 -5.40 3.27
CA ALA A 126 -1.15 -5.26 1.82
C ALA A 126 -0.02 -4.33 1.39
N THR A 127 0.45 -4.48 0.17
CA THR A 127 1.27 -3.49 -0.54
C THR A 127 0.42 -2.87 -1.65
N ILE A 128 0.23 -1.55 -1.57
CA ILE A 128 -0.52 -0.77 -2.54
C ILE A 128 0.46 -0.19 -3.55
N GLY A 129 0.36 -0.65 -4.78
CA GLY A 129 1.26 -0.28 -5.86
C GLY A 129 0.79 0.93 -6.67
N ARG A 130 1.61 1.28 -7.66
CA ARG A 130 1.35 2.34 -8.64
C ARG A 130 0.01 2.12 -9.36
N GLY A 131 -0.80 3.17 -9.48
CA GLY A 131 -2.14 3.15 -10.09
C GLY A 131 -3.28 2.86 -9.12
N ASP A 132 -2.96 2.33 -7.94
CA ASP A 132 -3.93 2.05 -6.87
C ASP A 132 -4.08 3.21 -5.89
N PHE A 133 -5.02 3.05 -4.95
CA PHE A 133 -5.30 4.03 -3.91
C PHE A 133 -5.54 3.37 -2.54
N PHE A 134 -5.38 4.16 -1.47
CA PHE A 134 -5.58 3.73 -0.08
C PHE A 134 -6.07 4.90 0.80
N GLY A 135 -6.41 4.60 2.05
CA GLY A 135 -6.93 5.60 3.01
C GLY A 135 -8.43 5.87 2.84
N GLU A 136 -9.10 5.09 2.00
CA GLU A 136 -10.50 5.24 1.63
C GLU A 136 -11.47 5.04 2.79
N LEU A 137 -11.12 4.22 3.80
CA LEU A 137 -12.01 3.94 4.93
C LEU A 137 -12.28 5.22 5.72
N ALA A 138 -11.23 5.84 6.27
CA ALA A 138 -11.36 7.09 7.01
C ALA A 138 -11.91 8.25 6.15
N PHE A 139 -11.57 8.24 4.84
CA PHE A 139 -12.14 9.20 3.90
C PHE A 139 -13.67 9.05 3.76
N LEU A 140 -14.22 7.83 3.81
CA LEU A 140 -15.64 7.56 3.62
C LEU A 140 -16.45 7.74 4.92
N ASP A 141 -16.00 7.13 6.02
CA ASP A 141 -16.74 7.10 7.29
C ASP A 141 -16.38 8.24 8.24
N ARG A 142 -15.35 9.04 7.91
CA ARG A 142 -14.79 10.11 8.77
C ARG A 142 -14.25 9.56 10.09
N GLY A 143 -13.82 8.33 10.07
CA GLY A 143 -13.23 7.65 11.20
C GLY A 143 -11.73 7.87 11.31
N GLN A 144 -11.11 7.09 12.16
CA GLN A 144 -9.66 7.04 12.31
C GLN A 144 -9.05 6.09 11.27
N ARG A 145 -7.75 6.29 10.97
CA ARG A 145 -6.97 5.39 10.14
C ARG A 145 -6.92 3.99 10.76
N SER A 146 -7.30 2.97 10.01
CA SER A 146 -7.41 1.58 10.49
C SER A 146 -6.06 0.87 10.61
N ALA A 147 -5.02 1.37 9.95
CA ALA A 147 -3.68 0.79 9.90
C ALA A 147 -2.62 1.89 9.70
N ASN A 148 -1.34 1.52 9.81
CA ASN A 148 -0.23 2.35 9.36
C ASN A 148 -0.07 2.25 7.84
N ALA A 149 0.29 3.36 7.19
CA ALA A 149 0.71 3.40 5.80
C ALA A 149 2.13 3.96 5.70
N VAL A 150 3.05 3.20 5.09
CA VAL A 150 4.48 3.51 5.03
C VAL A 150 4.99 3.34 3.61
N ALA A 151 5.73 4.32 3.10
CA ALA A 151 6.35 4.24 1.79
C ALA A 151 7.38 3.10 1.74
N LYS A 152 7.27 2.17 0.77
CA LYS A 152 8.19 1.03 0.59
C LYS A 152 9.55 1.47 0.02
N GLY A 153 9.55 2.54 -0.75
CA GLY A 153 10.72 3.16 -1.36
C GLY A 153 10.41 4.61 -1.67
N ARG A 154 11.13 5.21 -2.62
CA ARG A 154 10.76 6.52 -3.13
C ARG A 154 9.35 6.45 -3.74
N THR A 155 8.42 7.17 -3.17
CA THR A 155 7.00 7.10 -3.52
C THR A 155 6.46 8.50 -3.77
N ASP A 156 5.65 8.66 -4.81
CA ASP A 156 4.94 9.90 -5.10
C ASP A 156 3.43 9.64 -5.07
N LEU A 157 2.71 10.46 -4.33
CA LEU A 157 1.27 10.35 -4.16
C LEU A 157 0.55 11.57 -4.74
N TYR A 158 -0.70 11.36 -5.18
CA TYR A 158 -1.72 12.38 -5.13
C TYR A 158 -2.52 12.24 -3.84
N VAL A 159 -2.87 13.36 -3.24
CA VAL A 159 -3.72 13.46 -2.05
C VAL A 159 -4.98 14.21 -2.43
N LEU A 160 -6.14 13.61 -2.18
CA LEU A 160 -7.44 14.22 -2.36
C LEU A 160 -8.19 14.24 -1.03
N SER A 161 -8.41 15.43 -0.46
CA SER A 161 -9.19 15.56 0.76
C SER A 161 -10.70 15.54 0.45
N ARG A 162 -11.47 15.19 1.48
CA ARG A 162 -12.93 15.19 1.41
C ARG A 162 -13.52 16.56 1.07
N SER A 163 -12.95 17.64 1.64
CA SER A 163 -13.38 19.00 1.35
C SER A 163 -13.20 19.32 -0.14
N ARG A 164 -12.04 18.98 -0.71
CA ARG A 164 -11.76 19.21 -2.12
C ARG A 164 -12.64 18.39 -3.06
N LEU A 165 -12.92 17.14 -2.69
CA LEU A 165 -13.90 16.33 -3.44
C LEU A 165 -15.29 16.96 -3.40
N ASN A 166 -15.72 17.48 -2.24
CA ASN A 166 -17.00 18.16 -2.14
C ASN A 166 -17.05 19.42 -3.01
N GLU A 167 -16.03 20.26 -3.00
CA GLU A 167 -15.92 21.44 -3.86
C GLU A 167 -16.04 21.06 -5.35
N LEU A 168 -15.29 20.03 -5.80
CA LEU A 168 -15.38 19.54 -7.16
C LEU A 168 -16.76 18.96 -7.48
N SER A 169 -17.41 18.31 -6.51
CA SER A 169 -18.78 17.78 -6.66
C SER A 169 -19.84 18.88 -6.76
N HIS A 170 -19.58 20.07 -6.19
CA HIS A 170 -20.45 21.23 -6.41
C HIS A 170 -20.32 21.77 -7.85
N LEU A 171 -19.16 21.66 -8.46
CA LEU A 171 -18.97 22.05 -9.85
C LEU A 171 -19.53 20.99 -10.83
N ASN A 172 -19.41 19.73 -10.47
CA ASN A 172 -19.91 18.60 -11.26
C ASN A 172 -20.46 17.51 -10.32
N ALA A 173 -21.76 17.53 -10.05
CA ALA A 173 -22.41 16.59 -9.14
C ALA A 173 -22.25 15.11 -9.57
N GLN A 174 -22.19 14.85 -10.87
CA GLN A 174 -22.02 13.50 -11.40
C GLN A 174 -20.64 12.94 -11.07
N PHE A 175 -19.61 13.79 -11.00
CA PHE A 175 -18.26 13.41 -10.60
C PHE A 175 -18.23 12.78 -9.20
N GLY A 176 -18.81 13.46 -8.21
CA GLY A 176 -18.86 12.95 -6.83
C GLY A 176 -19.57 11.59 -6.76
N VAL A 177 -20.73 11.44 -7.41
CA VAL A 177 -21.48 10.18 -7.43
C VAL A 177 -20.63 9.06 -8.03
N GLN A 178 -19.96 9.30 -9.14
CA GLN A 178 -19.12 8.29 -9.80
C GLN A 178 -17.90 7.90 -8.96
N ILE A 179 -17.23 8.87 -8.31
CA ILE A 179 -16.10 8.57 -7.42
C ILE A 179 -16.57 7.70 -6.26
N PHE A 180 -17.66 8.06 -5.57
CA PHE A 180 -18.16 7.25 -4.46
C PHE A 180 -18.59 5.85 -4.91
N ALA A 181 -19.23 5.71 -6.06
CA ALA A 181 -19.60 4.42 -6.60
C ALA A 181 -18.38 3.52 -6.86
N ARG A 182 -17.29 4.09 -7.39
CA ARG A 182 -16.04 3.36 -7.64
C ARG A 182 -15.30 2.99 -6.35
N LEU A 183 -15.23 3.91 -5.39
CA LEU A 183 -14.68 3.60 -4.07
C LEU A 183 -15.44 2.45 -3.42
N ALA A 184 -16.78 2.49 -3.43
CA ALA A 184 -17.61 1.42 -2.91
C ALA A 184 -17.39 0.09 -3.65
N HIS A 185 -17.22 0.12 -4.97
CA HIS A 185 -16.93 -1.08 -5.76
C HIS A 185 -15.60 -1.72 -5.36
N VAL A 186 -14.52 -0.92 -5.25
CA VAL A 186 -13.20 -1.44 -4.85
C VAL A 186 -13.23 -1.99 -3.43
N ILE A 187 -13.89 -1.32 -2.48
CA ILE A 187 -14.04 -1.83 -1.11
C ILE A 187 -14.79 -3.15 -1.10
N ALA A 188 -15.87 -3.28 -1.89
CA ALA A 188 -16.62 -4.54 -2.00
C ALA A 188 -15.75 -5.68 -2.57
N LEU A 189 -14.83 -5.38 -3.49
CA LEU A 189 -13.87 -6.38 -4.00
C LEU A 189 -12.86 -6.78 -2.92
N ARG A 190 -12.26 -5.82 -2.22
CA ARG A 190 -11.32 -6.07 -1.11
C ARG A 190 -11.96 -6.88 0.02
N LEU A 191 -13.23 -6.57 0.37
CA LEU A 191 -13.97 -7.33 1.38
C LEU A 191 -14.18 -8.78 0.95
N ARG A 192 -14.60 -9.03 -0.30
CA ARG A 192 -14.78 -10.39 -0.80
C ARG A 192 -13.48 -11.19 -0.79
N GLN A 193 -12.37 -10.55 -1.11
CA GLN A 193 -11.05 -11.18 -1.06
C GLN A 193 -10.69 -11.55 0.39
N ALA A 194 -10.85 -10.65 1.34
CA ALA A 194 -10.61 -10.91 2.76
C ALA A 194 -11.51 -12.04 3.30
N ASP A 195 -12.80 -12.07 2.91
CA ASP A 195 -13.72 -13.16 3.28
C ASP A 195 -13.26 -14.52 2.70
N ALA A 196 -12.72 -14.54 1.49
CA ALA A 196 -12.20 -15.77 0.87
C ALA A 196 -10.94 -16.27 1.61
N GLU A 197 -10.02 -15.38 1.96
CA GLU A 197 -8.81 -15.69 2.72
C GLU A 197 -9.16 -16.25 4.12
N LEU A 198 -10.11 -15.62 4.82
CA LEU A 198 -10.58 -16.10 6.13
C LEU A 198 -11.18 -17.50 6.06
N ARG A 199 -11.97 -17.81 5.04
CA ARG A 199 -12.51 -19.17 4.84
C ARG A 199 -11.41 -20.20 4.64
N MET A 200 -10.41 -19.90 3.83
CA MET A 200 -9.27 -20.82 3.60
C MET A 200 -8.49 -21.10 4.89
N LEU A 201 -8.45 -20.16 5.83
CA LEU A 201 -7.79 -20.35 7.13
C LEU A 201 -8.63 -21.18 8.11
N GLN A 202 -9.98 -21.16 7.97
CA GLN A 202 -10.89 -21.93 8.83
C GLN A 202 -11.02 -23.40 8.40
N ASP A 203 -10.78 -23.70 7.13
CA ASP A 203 -10.86 -25.07 6.57
C ASP A 203 -9.55 -25.89 6.78
N ARG A 204 -8.58 -25.35 7.53
CA ARG A 204 -7.33 -26.04 7.93
C ARG A 204 -7.40 -26.50 9.38
#